data_6b66b044c182c43744b9b1e8a6581316
#
_entry.id   6b66b044c182c43744b9b1e8a6581316
#
_cell.length_a   1.000
_cell.length_b   1.000
_cell.length_c   1.000
_cell.angle_alpha   90.00
_cell.angle_beta   90.00
_cell.angle_gamma   90.00
#
_symmetry.space_group_name_H-M   'P 1'
#
loop_
_entity.id
_entity.type
_entity.pdbx_description
1 polymer ?
#
loop_
_entity_poly.entity_id
_entity_poly.type
_entity_poly.pdbx_seq_one_letter_code
_entity_poly.pdbx_strand_id
1 'polypeptide(L)'
;MSQKTGLLHNRYRLRNVLGTGGFSTIYLAVDEVTGGEVSIKEFTAEHMDGLSTVLRVNAYDIASRSEPQPVPDAAALSGEEKLSRGLMQVRREAEMLDLFGDVPGVPGFIDSFQENDTFYLVKKYLEGMTCREYMDRFRGRIPFTLALYIMKGTLEILREVHARGYIHCDVSPINSFLCRDGGVYLIDWGNAADLSGSMEDHVVRQAVNVRYSAPEQQISGRTLTPATDLYCLCATIYDAVCGEPPRQCVERLRGEPLVPPAVHVSDLPAFVSDMLTRGLALDPRDRPQSADELLAVIDREVVFSVSPVPGTGNASVSARLINEKRSPFGFLTSRRLRRPTVLG
;
A
#
# COMPACT_ATOMS: atom_id res chain seq x y z
N MET A 1 14.51 16.46 -21.60
CA MET A 1 13.39 15.52 -21.75
C MET A 1 12.72 15.81 -23.09
N SER A 2 12.90 14.94 -24.07
CA SER A 2 12.25 15.07 -25.38
C SER A 2 10.75 14.83 -25.19
N GLN A 3 9.89 15.78 -25.53
CA GLN A 3 8.45 15.54 -25.62
C GLN A 3 8.22 14.50 -26.70
N LYS A 4 7.72 13.32 -26.33
CA LYS A 4 7.22 12.33 -27.29
C LYS A 4 6.01 12.94 -28.01
N THR A 5 6.24 13.53 -29.19
CA THR A 5 5.21 14.12 -30.04
C THR A 5 4.58 12.99 -30.86
N GLY A 6 3.45 12.46 -30.42
CA GLY A 6 2.74 11.39 -31.11
C GLY A 6 1.76 10.67 -30.19
N LEU A 7 0.99 9.75 -30.76
CA LEU A 7 0.17 8.83 -30.00
C LEU A 7 1.01 7.61 -29.61
N LEU A 8 1.06 7.29 -28.33
CA LEU A 8 1.61 6.04 -27.85
C LEU A 8 0.62 4.91 -28.23
N HIS A 9 1.14 3.83 -28.82
CA HIS A 9 0.36 2.71 -29.35
C HIS A 9 -0.77 3.13 -30.32
N ASN A 10 -0.54 4.21 -31.09
CA ASN A 10 -1.56 4.83 -31.96
C ASN A 10 -2.90 5.16 -31.30
N ARG A 11 -2.96 5.19 -29.97
CA ARG A 11 -4.19 5.33 -29.19
C ARG A 11 -4.09 6.35 -28.06
N TYR A 12 -2.98 6.40 -27.34
CA TYR A 12 -2.89 7.16 -26.10
C TYR A 12 -2.10 8.44 -26.29
N ARG A 13 -2.72 9.58 -26.01
CA ARG A 13 -2.07 10.90 -26.01
C ARG A 13 -1.58 11.23 -24.62
N LEU A 14 -0.25 11.18 -24.43
CA LEU A 14 0.38 11.57 -23.16
C LEU A 14 0.12 13.06 -22.87
N ARG A 15 -0.18 13.36 -21.60
CA ARG A 15 -0.38 14.72 -21.11
C ARG A 15 0.70 15.12 -20.10
N ASN A 16 0.56 14.72 -18.88
CA ASN A 16 1.42 15.12 -17.77
C ASN A 16 2.08 13.91 -17.11
N VAL A 17 3.27 14.10 -16.56
CA VAL A 17 3.85 13.14 -15.62
C VAL A 17 3.11 13.29 -14.30
N LEU A 18 2.56 12.18 -13.80
CA LEU A 18 1.90 12.10 -12.49
C LEU A 18 2.89 11.77 -11.38
N GLY A 19 3.93 10.97 -11.71
CA GLY A 19 4.95 10.57 -10.76
C GLY A 19 6.08 9.81 -11.43
N THR A 20 7.24 9.80 -10.79
CA THR A 20 8.41 9.01 -11.16
C THR A 20 8.81 8.16 -9.97
N GLY A 21 8.86 6.85 -10.15
CA GLY A 21 9.34 5.88 -9.17
C GLY A 21 10.71 5.33 -9.55
N GLY A 22 11.28 4.45 -8.71
CA GLY A 22 12.58 3.83 -8.96
C GLY A 22 12.68 3.01 -10.25
N PHE A 23 11.55 2.60 -10.84
CA PHE A 23 11.50 1.71 -12.01
C PHE A 23 10.52 2.15 -13.08
N SER A 24 9.76 3.19 -12.85
CA SER A 24 8.68 3.57 -13.75
C SER A 24 8.38 5.05 -13.70
N THR A 25 7.87 5.55 -14.81
CA THR A 25 7.25 6.87 -14.90
C THR A 25 5.76 6.66 -15.14
N ILE A 26 4.92 7.38 -14.40
CA ILE A 26 3.47 7.33 -14.53
C ILE A 26 3.00 8.61 -15.22
N TYR A 27 2.24 8.44 -16.28
CA TYR A 27 1.67 9.55 -17.07
C TYR A 27 0.16 9.59 -16.93
N LEU A 28 -0.41 10.78 -16.93
CA LEU A 28 -1.79 11.03 -17.33
C LEU A 28 -1.83 11.04 -18.86
N ALA A 29 -2.78 10.31 -19.44
CA ALA A 29 -3.01 10.29 -20.87
C ALA A 29 -4.50 10.34 -21.19
N VAL A 30 -4.82 10.63 -22.44
CA VAL A 30 -6.18 10.49 -22.99
C VAL A 30 -6.19 9.32 -23.96
N ASP A 31 -7.13 8.43 -23.78
CA ASP A 31 -7.45 7.38 -24.73
C ASP A 31 -8.27 7.99 -25.87
N GLU A 32 -7.69 8.17 -27.04
CA GLU A 32 -8.33 8.81 -28.20
C GLU A 32 -9.49 7.98 -28.77
N VAL A 33 -9.60 6.71 -28.39
CA VAL A 33 -10.74 5.84 -28.82
C VAL A 33 -11.96 6.08 -27.95
N THR A 34 -11.77 6.20 -26.63
CA THR A 34 -12.88 6.36 -25.68
C THR A 34 -13.10 7.81 -25.25
N GLY A 35 -12.12 8.69 -25.44
CA GLY A 35 -12.10 10.06 -24.94
C GLY A 35 -11.83 10.15 -23.42
N GLY A 36 -11.63 9.01 -22.73
CA GLY A 36 -11.44 8.94 -21.30
C GLY A 36 -9.99 9.20 -20.86
N GLU A 37 -9.83 9.67 -19.61
CA GLU A 37 -8.51 9.78 -19.00
C GLU A 37 -8.03 8.43 -18.48
N VAL A 38 -6.76 8.13 -18.73
CA VAL A 38 -6.07 6.90 -18.28
C VAL A 38 -4.75 7.23 -17.64
N SER A 39 -4.29 6.38 -16.73
CA SER A 39 -2.92 6.40 -16.22
C SER A 39 -2.09 5.36 -16.94
N ILE A 40 -0.90 5.76 -17.41
CA ILE A 40 0.03 4.88 -18.12
C ILE A 40 1.32 4.80 -17.31
N LYS A 41 1.67 3.58 -16.86
CA LYS A 41 2.94 3.27 -16.21
C LYS A 41 3.91 2.81 -17.30
N GLU A 42 4.92 3.64 -17.57
CA GLU A 42 6.05 3.31 -18.44
C GLU A 42 7.15 2.68 -17.61
N PHE A 43 7.63 1.53 -18.03
CA PHE A 43 8.68 0.81 -17.34
C PHE A 43 10.00 1.03 -18.08
N THR A 44 11.04 1.54 -17.41
CA THR A 44 12.34 1.83 -18.03
C THR A 44 13.47 1.12 -17.29
N ALA A 45 14.31 0.40 -18.03
CA ALA A 45 15.47 -0.29 -17.48
C ALA A 45 16.50 0.67 -16.85
N GLU A 46 16.56 1.92 -17.31
CA GLU A 46 17.48 2.95 -16.82
C GLU A 46 17.26 3.33 -15.35
N HIS A 47 16.05 3.13 -14.84
CA HIS A 47 15.71 3.41 -13.44
C HIS A 47 16.02 2.24 -12.48
N MET A 48 16.56 1.13 -12.97
CA MET A 48 16.85 -0.05 -12.16
C MET A 48 18.11 0.07 -11.29
N ASP A 49 18.92 1.11 -11.48
CA ASP A 49 20.13 1.33 -10.67
C ASP A 49 19.81 1.80 -9.23
N GLY A 50 18.56 2.17 -8.97
CA GLY A 50 18.05 2.57 -7.64
C GLY A 50 17.41 1.45 -6.82
N LEU A 51 17.55 0.17 -7.21
CA LEU A 51 17.11 -0.95 -6.37
C LEU A 51 17.82 -0.89 -5.03
N SER A 52 17.10 -0.47 -4.02
CA SER A 52 17.56 -0.55 -2.64
C SER A 52 17.94 -2.01 -2.36
N THR A 53 19.14 -2.19 -1.84
CA THR A 53 19.71 -3.47 -1.44
C THR A 53 18.69 -4.24 -0.62
N VAL A 54 18.17 -5.33 -1.17
CA VAL A 54 17.30 -6.23 -0.41
C VAL A 54 18.18 -6.96 0.58
N LEU A 55 18.12 -6.55 1.83
CA LEU A 55 18.77 -7.28 2.91
C LEU A 55 17.97 -8.56 3.16
N ARG A 56 18.41 -9.68 2.60
CA ARG A 56 17.92 -10.98 3.06
C ARG A 56 18.64 -11.32 4.35
N VAL A 57 17.90 -11.38 5.43
CA VAL A 57 18.41 -11.80 6.73
C VAL A 57 18.04 -13.27 6.91
N ASN A 58 19.01 -14.14 7.12
CA ASN A 58 18.73 -15.51 7.49
C ASN A 58 18.53 -15.63 9.02
N ALA A 59 17.93 -16.72 9.46
CA ALA A 59 17.67 -16.96 10.89
C ALA A 59 18.97 -17.01 11.73
N TYR A 60 20.08 -17.39 11.13
CA TYR A 60 21.38 -17.45 11.78
C TYR A 60 21.95 -16.04 12.03
N ASP A 61 21.81 -15.13 11.05
CA ASP A 61 22.26 -13.74 11.17
C ASP A 61 21.51 -13.01 12.30
N ILE A 62 20.22 -13.32 12.46
CA ILE A 62 19.39 -12.78 13.54
C ILE A 62 19.90 -13.28 14.90
N ALA A 63 20.14 -14.60 15.01
CA ALA A 63 20.59 -15.21 16.27
C ALA A 63 22.01 -14.79 16.68
N SER A 64 22.90 -14.62 15.70
CA SER A 64 24.30 -14.25 15.94
C SER A 64 24.54 -12.75 16.13
N ARG A 65 23.51 -11.90 15.97
CA ARG A 65 23.62 -10.43 15.92
C ARG A 65 24.60 -9.93 14.86
N SER A 66 24.90 -10.74 13.85
CA SER A 66 25.74 -10.35 12.71
C SER A 66 25.06 -9.28 11.88
N GLU A 67 25.83 -8.42 11.24
CA GLU A 67 25.27 -7.50 10.25
C GLU A 67 24.65 -8.32 9.11
N PRO A 68 23.45 -7.93 8.62
CA PRO A 68 22.84 -8.57 7.49
C PRO A 68 23.79 -8.55 6.28
N GLN A 69 24.11 -9.72 5.73
CA GLN A 69 24.89 -9.78 4.51
C GLN A 69 24.03 -9.25 3.36
N PRO A 70 24.50 -8.30 2.56
CA PRO A 70 23.81 -7.91 1.35
C PRO A 70 23.69 -9.13 0.45
N VAL A 71 22.47 -9.43 -0.01
CA VAL A 71 22.29 -10.40 -1.09
C VAL A 71 23.00 -9.85 -2.31
N PRO A 72 23.68 -10.67 -3.14
CA PRO A 72 24.30 -10.21 -4.36
C PRO A 72 23.33 -9.32 -5.13
N ASP A 73 23.76 -8.12 -5.32
CA ASP A 73 23.03 -6.92 -5.63
C ASP A 73 22.26 -7.04 -6.94
N ALA A 74 21.08 -6.47 -7.00
CA ALA A 74 20.48 -6.12 -8.28
C ALA A 74 21.40 -5.24 -9.15
N ALA A 75 22.35 -4.54 -8.54
CA ALA A 75 23.46 -3.86 -9.22
C ALA A 75 24.37 -4.81 -10.01
N ALA A 76 24.45 -6.09 -9.61
CA ALA A 76 25.24 -7.11 -10.31
C ALA A 76 24.50 -7.75 -11.50
N LEU A 77 23.20 -7.46 -11.69
CA LEU A 77 22.44 -7.98 -12.83
C LEU A 77 22.83 -7.28 -14.11
N SER A 78 22.96 -8.05 -15.20
CA SER A 78 23.12 -7.49 -16.55
C SER A 78 21.88 -6.67 -16.96
N GLY A 79 22.02 -5.80 -17.94
CA GLY A 79 20.90 -5.03 -18.46
C GLY A 79 19.75 -5.90 -18.96
N GLU A 80 20.06 -7.07 -19.57
CA GLU A 80 19.06 -8.04 -20.04
C GLU A 80 18.29 -8.69 -18.89
N GLU A 81 18.97 -9.05 -17.79
CA GLU A 81 18.31 -9.63 -16.61
C GLU A 81 17.41 -8.60 -15.93
N LYS A 82 17.85 -7.34 -15.84
CA LYS A 82 17.05 -6.23 -15.33
C LYS A 82 15.78 -6.04 -16.16
N LEU A 83 15.93 -5.98 -17.49
CA LEU A 83 14.81 -5.82 -18.42
C LEU A 83 13.84 -7.00 -18.32
N SER A 84 14.34 -8.23 -18.26
CA SER A 84 13.53 -9.44 -18.11
C SER A 84 12.71 -9.43 -16.82
N ARG A 85 13.32 -9.04 -15.70
CA ARG A 85 12.60 -8.92 -14.41
C ARG A 85 11.53 -7.83 -14.44
N GLY A 86 11.84 -6.68 -15.03
CA GLY A 86 10.89 -5.60 -15.20
C GLY A 86 9.68 -6.02 -16.03
N LEU A 87 9.92 -6.73 -17.12
CA LEU A 87 8.87 -7.30 -17.96
C LEU A 87 7.97 -8.27 -17.20
N MET A 88 8.57 -9.16 -16.42
CA MET A 88 7.82 -10.11 -15.58
C MET A 88 6.92 -9.37 -14.57
N GLN A 89 7.43 -8.30 -13.96
CA GLN A 89 6.67 -7.50 -13.00
C GLN A 89 5.49 -6.79 -13.65
N VAL A 90 5.68 -6.17 -14.82
CA VAL A 90 4.59 -5.51 -15.55
C VAL A 90 3.51 -6.51 -15.99
N ARG A 91 3.93 -7.66 -16.53
CA ARG A 91 2.99 -8.74 -16.89
C ARG A 91 2.20 -9.20 -15.70
N ARG A 92 2.87 -9.44 -14.57
CA ARG A 92 2.20 -9.84 -13.35
C ARG A 92 1.23 -8.79 -12.83
N GLU A 93 1.62 -7.50 -12.84
CA GLU A 93 0.70 -6.43 -12.47
C GLU A 93 -0.52 -6.42 -13.38
N ALA A 94 -0.35 -6.58 -14.70
CA ALA A 94 -1.46 -6.66 -15.66
C ALA A 94 -2.38 -7.87 -15.38
N GLU A 95 -1.80 -9.05 -15.16
CA GLU A 95 -2.54 -10.28 -14.82
C GLU A 95 -3.36 -10.11 -13.53
N MET A 96 -2.77 -9.52 -12.51
CA MET A 96 -3.47 -9.29 -11.23
C MET A 96 -4.59 -8.26 -11.36
N LEU A 97 -4.38 -7.18 -12.11
CA LEU A 97 -5.40 -6.18 -12.36
C LEU A 97 -6.56 -6.73 -13.18
N ASP A 98 -6.30 -7.62 -14.15
CA ASP A 98 -7.34 -8.31 -14.92
C ASP A 98 -8.11 -9.30 -14.02
N LEU A 99 -7.38 -10.10 -13.24
CA LEU A 99 -7.95 -11.11 -12.32
C LEU A 99 -8.85 -10.49 -11.24
N PHE A 100 -8.49 -9.32 -10.73
CA PHE A 100 -9.21 -8.63 -9.67
C PHE A 100 -10.01 -7.41 -10.15
N GLY A 101 -10.22 -7.27 -11.45
CA GLY A 101 -10.89 -6.11 -12.05
C GLY A 101 -12.35 -5.93 -11.60
N ASP A 102 -12.97 -6.97 -11.03
CA ASP A 102 -14.30 -6.95 -10.42
C ASP A 102 -14.29 -6.57 -8.93
N VAL A 103 -13.11 -6.50 -8.29
CA VAL A 103 -12.98 -6.13 -6.88
C VAL A 103 -13.01 -4.61 -6.73
N PRO A 104 -13.99 -4.04 -6.01
CA PRO A 104 -14.01 -2.61 -5.74
C PRO A 104 -12.74 -2.18 -5.00
N GLY A 105 -12.08 -1.14 -5.50
CA GLY A 105 -10.82 -0.65 -4.94
C GLY A 105 -9.55 -1.22 -5.60
N VAL A 106 -9.69 -2.07 -6.62
CA VAL A 106 -8.60 -2.43 -7.54
C VAL A 106 -8.70 -1.54 -8.79
N PRO A 107 -7.60 -0.92 -9.26
CA PRO A 107 -7.64 -0.09 -10.47
C PRO A 107 -8.01 -0.92 -11.70
N GLY A 108 -8.96 -0.43 -12.50
CA GLY A 108 -9.38 -1.14 -13.72
C GLY A 108 -8.23 -1.24 -14.74
N PHE A 109 -7.91 -2.46 -15.16
CA PHE A 109 -7.00 -2.74 -16.27
C PHE A 109 -7.64 -2.33 -17.60
N ILE A 110 -6.83 -1.73 -18.48
CA ILE A 110 -7.31 -1.31 -19.83
C ILE A 110 -6.47 -1.96 -20.92
N ASP A 111 -5.13 -1.92 -20.80
CA ASP A 111 -4.23 -2.39 -21.85
C ASP A 111 -2.81 -2.61 -21.31
N SER A 112 -2.03 -3.42 -22.00
CA SER A 112 -0.59 -3.53 -21.79
C SER A 112 0.11 -3.84 -23.11
N PHE A 113 1.21 -3.15 -23.41
CA PHE A 113 1.91 -3.32 -24.68
C PHE A 113 3.39 -2.97 -24.57
N GLN A 114 4.16 -3.40 -25.58
CA GLN A 114 5.56 -3.05 -25.74
C GLN A 114 5.72 -2.06 -26.89
N GLU A 115 6.42 -0.96 -26.64
CA GLU A 115 6.79 0.06 -27.63
C GLU A 115 8.03 0.81 -27.15
N ASN A 116 8.85 1.36 -28.06
CA ASN A 116 10.05 2.14 -27.72
C ASN A 116 11.02 1.39 -26.79
N ASP A 117 11.21 0.10 -27.00
CA ASP A 117 12.07 -0.78 -26.18
C ASP A 117 11.70 -0.82 -24.71
N THR A 118 10.45 -0.49 -24.38
CA THR A 118 9.92 -0.52 -23.01
C THR A 118 8.51 -1.10 -22.95
N PHE A 119 7.97 -1.24 -21.74
CA PHE A 119 6.64 -1.77 -21.48
C PHE A 119 5.75 -0.69 -20.89
N TYR A 120 4.49 -0.75 -21.28
CA TYR A 120 3.44 0.15 -20.83
C TYR A 120 2.29 -0.65 -20.25
N LEU A 121 1.81 -0.17 -19.10
CA LEU A 121 0.61 -0.68 -18.46
C LEU A 121 -0.40 0.47 -18.38
N VAL A 122 -1.58 0.29 -18.95
CA VAL A 122 -2.64 1.28 -19.01
C VAL A 122 -3.75 0.89 -18.04
N LYS A 123 -4.08 1.81 -17.15
CA LYS A 123 -5.11 1.64 -16.12
C LYS A 123 -6.10 2.81 -16.16
N LYS A 124 -7.30 2.59 -15.62
CA LYS A 124 -8.24 3.67 -15.35
C LYS A 124 -7.54 4.73 -14.47
N TYR A 125 -7.65 6.00 -14.88
CA TYR A 125 -7.14 7.10 -14.07
C TYR A 125 -7.95 7.25 -12.78
N LEU A 126 -7.25 7.39 -11.67
CA LEU A 126 -7.83 7.65 -10.35
C LEU A 126 -7.48 9.07 -9.95
N GLU A 127 -8.48 9.89 -9.70
CA GLU A 127 -8.27 11.26 -9.21
C GLU A 127 -8.24 11.27 -7.68
N GLY A 128 -7.08 11.55 -7.10
CA GLY A 128 -6.91 11.49 -5.65
C GLY A 128 -5.44 11.57 -5.25
N MET A 129 -5.11 10.97 -4.12
CA MET A 129 -3.76 10.93 -3.55
C MET A 129 -3.47 9.61 -2.86
N THR A 130 -2.19 9.26 -2.79
CA THR A 130 -1.70 8.21 -1.91
C THR A 130 -1.77 8.61 -0.44
N CYS A 131 -1.81 7.64 0.46
CA CYS A 131 -1.72 7.88 1.90
C CYS A 131 -0.43 8.66 2.24
N ARG A 132 0.68 8.40 1.54
CA ARG A 132 1.95 9.14 1.70
C ARG A 132 1.77 10.62 1.38
N GLU A 133 1.16 10.95 0.25
CA GLU A 133 0.92 12.35 -0.14
C GLU A 133 -0.01 13.07 0.86
N TYR A 134 -0.99 12.35 1.42
CA TYR A 134 -1.80 12.88 2.53
C TYR A 134 -0.98 13.16 3.76
N MET A 135 -0.11 12.23 4.17
CA MET A 135 0.79 12.43 5.30
C MET A 135 1.67 13.66 5.10
N ASP A 136 2.25 13.83 3.91
CA ASP A 136 3.12 14.96 3.59
C ASP A 136 2.36 16.29 3.68
N ARG A 137 1.10 16.35 3.22
CA ARG A 137 0.22 17.53 3.38
C ARG A 137 -0.11 17.84 4.84
N PHE A 138 -0.22 16.84 5.69
CA PHE A 138 -0.54 16.98 7.11
C PHE A 138 0.71 16.96 8.02
N ARG A 139 1.88 17.32 7.49
CA ARG A 139 3.15 17.38 8.22
C ARG A 139 3.58 16.05 8.82
N GLY A 140 3.47 14.99 8.06
CA GLY A 140 3.97 13.66 8.36
C GLY A 140 2.93 12.71 8.98
N ARG A 141 1.78 13.19 9.43
CA ARG A 141 0.71 12.32 9.98
C ARG A 141 -0.68 12.83 9.66
N ILE A 142 -1.65 11.92 9.61
CA ILE A 142 -3.04 12.23 9.36
C ILE A 142 -3.92 11.94 10.59
N PRO A 143 -5.13 12.51 10.68
CA PRO A 143 -6.07 12.17 11.75
C PRO A 143 -6.34 10.66 11.76
N PHE A 144 -6.36 10.05 12.95
CA PHE A 144 -6.58 8.60 13.08
C PHE A 144 -7.90 8.14 12.44
N THR A 145 -8.92 9.01 12.40
CA THR A 145 -10.20 8.72 11.76
C THR A 145 -10.07 8.54 10.24
N LEU A 146 -9.24 9.35 9.58
CA LEU A 146 -8.92 9.19 8.15
C LEU A 146 -8.04 7.95 7.93
N ALA A 147 -7.06 7.72 8.80
CA ALA A 147 -6.22 6.52 8.74
C ALA A 147 -7.05 5.23 8.87
N LEU A 148 -8.01 5.20 9.80
CA LEU A 148 -8.94 4.06 9.95
C LEU A 148 -9.89 3.90 8.76
N TYR A 149 -10.30 5.01 8.13
CA TYR A 149 -11.11 4.96 6.91
C TYR A 149 -10.34 4.29 5.77
N ILE A 150 -9.09 4.72 5.55
CA ILE A 150 -8.18 4.10 4.57
C ILE A 150 -7.94 2.62 4.92
N MET A 151 -7.70 2.32 6.22
CA MET A 151 -7.52 0.95 6.69
C MET A 151 -8.72 0.07 6.37
N LYS A 152 -9.94 0.54 6.67
CA LYS A 152 -11.18 -0.19 6.40
C LYS A 152 -11.33 -0.51 4.91
N GLY A 153 -11.21 0.49 4.04
CA GLY A 153 -11.29 0.28 2.59
C GLY A 153 -10.23 -0.69 2.07
N THR A 154 -8.98 -0.59 2.56
CA THR A 154 -7.92 -1.53 2.21
C THR A 154 -8.21 -2.96 2.70
N LEU A 155 -8.77 -3.12 3.91
CA LEU A 155 -9.19 -4.43 4.44
C LEU A 155 -10.31 -5.06 3.60
N GLU A 156 -11.26 -4.26 3.13
CA GLU A 156 -12.34 -4.74 2.26
C GLU A 156 -11.78 -5.29 0.93
N ILE A 157 -10.77 -4.63 0.35
CA ILE A 157 -10.05 -5.12 -0.84
C ILE A 157 -9.30 -6.42 -0.51
N LEU A 158 -8.49 -6.41 0.54
CA LEU A 158 -7.68 -7.57 0.94
C LEU A 158 -8.55 -8.79 1.26
N ARG A 159 -9.73 -8.61 1.85
CA ARG A 159 -10.66 -9.70 2.11
C ARG A 159 -11.02 -10.48 0.83
N GLU A 160 -11.38 -9.77 -0.23
CA GLU A 160 -11.76 -10.36 -1.51
C GLU A 160 -10.56 -11.06 -2.19
N VAL A 161 -9.39 -10.45 -2.11
CA VAL A 161 -8.14 -10.98 -2.68
C VAL A 161 -7.69 -12.24 -1.92
N HIS A 162 -7.70 -12.18 -0.59
CA HIS A 162 -7.34 -13.31 0.26
C HIS A 162 -8.30 -14.49 0.10
N ALA A 163 -9.60 -14.21 -0.07
CA ALA A 163 -10.60 -15.26 -0.34
C ALA A 163 -10.37 -16.00 -1.66
N ARG A 164 -9.68 -15.39 -2.62
CA ARG A 164 -9.26 -16.01 -3.89
C ARG A 164 -7.88 -16.69 -3.81
N GLY A 165 -7.25 -16.73 -2.65
CA GLY A 165 -5.96 -17.39 -2.42
C GLY A 165 -4.75 -16.54 -2.80
N TYR A 166 -4.88 -15.23 -2.89
CA TYR A 166 -3.78 -14.30 -3.22
C TYR A 166 -3.49 -13.36 -2.07
N ILE A 167 -2.29 -12.78 -2.08
CA ILE A 167 -1.88 -11.68 -1.19
C ILE A 167 -1.18 -10.59 -2.00
N HIS A 168 -1.26 -9.36 -1.53
CA HIS A 168 -0.69 -8.19 -2.23
C HIS A 168 0.82 -8.06 -2.07
N CYS A 169 1.35 -8.36 -0.90
CA CYS A 169 2.78 -8.33 -0.52
C CYS A 169 3.44 -6.95 -0.47
N ASP A 170 2.78 -5.87 -0.84
CA ASP A 170 3.36 -4.51 -0.84
C ASP A 170 2.37 -3.44 -0.37
N VAL A 171 1.61 -3.74 0.67
CA VAL A 171 0.73 -2.75 1.30
C VAL A 171 1.59 -1.71 2.01
N SER A 172 1.49 -0.46 1.56
CA SER A 172 2.31 0.65 2.06
C SER A 172 1.61 2.00 1.85
N PRO A 173 2.10 3.10 2.46
CA PRO A 173 1.47 4.41 2.27
C PRO A 173 1.48 4.92 0.83
N ILE A 174 2.42 4.48 0.00
CA ILE A 174 2.48 4.86 -1.42
C ILE A 174 1.53 4.05 -2.29
N ASN A 175 1.11 2.86 -1.82
CA ASN A 175 0.23 1.96 -2.54
C ASN A 175 -1.22 2.00 -2.05
N SER A 176 -1.49 2.65 -0.91
CA SER A 176 -2.85 2.93 -0.41
C SER A 176 -3.31 4.29 -0.93
N PHE A 177 -4.35 4.30 -1.77
CA PHE A 177 -4.79 5.48 -2.50
C PHE A 177 -6.22 5.87 -2.11
N LEU A 178 -6.46 7.15 -1.92
CA LEU A 178 -7.76 7.71 -1.59
C LEU A 178 -8.21 8.66 -2.70
N CYS A 179 -9.28 8.30 -3.38
CA CYS A 179 -9.89 9.11 -4.41
C CYS A 179 -10.64 10.31 -3.83
N ARG A 180 -10.83 11.35 -4.64
CA ARG A 180 -11.59 12.54 -4.26
C ARG A 180 -13.06 12.25 -3.94
N ASP A 181 -13.64 11.25 -4.58
CA ASP A 181 -15.01 10.78 -4.33
C ASP A 181 -15.15 9.94 -3.05
N GLY A 182 -14.05 9.65 -2.36
CA GLY A 182 -14.00 8.87 -1.14
C GLY A 182 -13.67 7.38 -1.37
N GLY A 183 -13.52 6.93 -2.60
CA GLY A 183 -13.11 5.55 -2.90
C GLY A 183 -11.69 5.27 -2.41
N VAL A 184 -11.49 4.15 -1.71
CA VAL A 184 -10.15 3.65 -1.33
C VAL A 184 -9.70 2.62 -2.35
N TYR A 185 -8.47 2.75 -2.82
CA TYR A 185 -7.86 1.85 -3.78
C TYR A 185 -6.52 1.34 -3.28
N LEU A 186 -6.21 0.10 -3.62
CA LEU A 186 -4.89 -0.49 -3.43
C LEU A 186 -4.24 -0.61 -4.80
N ILE A 187 -3.10 0.07 -4.98
CA ILE A 187 -2.40 0.18 -6.27
C ILE A 187 -1.07 -0.57 -6.23
N ASP A 188 -0.48 -0.80 -7.40
CA ASP A 188 0.79 -1.52 -7.61
C ASP A 188 0.76 -2.99 -7.18
N TRP A 189 0.19 -3.83 -8.04
CA TRP A 189 -0.02 -5.27 -7.84
C TRP A 189 1.15 -6.14 -8.34
N GLY A 190 2.27 -5.54 -8.71
CA GLY A 190 3.43 -6.24 -9.27
C GLY A 190 4.10 -7.24 -8.32
N ASN A 191 3.89 -7.09 -7.01
CA ASN A 191 4.41 -7.99 -5.97
C ASN A 191 3.40 -9.02 -5.47
N ALA A 192 2.17 -9.00 -5.98
CA ALA A 192 1.12 -9.90 -5.52
C ALA A 192 1.51 -11.38 -5.72
N ALA A 193 1.02 -12.25 -4.84
CA ALA A 193 1.41 -13.64 -4.80
C ALA A 193 0.22 -14.58 -4.69
N ASP A 194 0.27 -15.66 -5.45
CA ASP A 194 -0.62 -16.82 -5.32
C ASP A 194 -0.15 -17.69 -4.15
N LEU A 195 -1.01 -17.95 -3.18
CA LEU A 195 -0.71 -18.78 -2.00
C LEU A 195 -0.69 -20.26 -2.33
N SER A 196 -1.26 -20.69 -3.47
CA SER A 196 -1.21 -22.07 -3.97
C SER A 196 0.07 -22.39 -4.74
N GLY A 197 0.86 -21.36 -5.11
CA GLY A 197 2.08 -21.47 -5.90
C GLY A 197 3.21 -22.19 -5.18
N SER A 198 4.18 -22.69 -5.95
CA SER A 198 5.39 -23.32 -5.39
C SER A 198 6.25 -22.29 -4.64
N MET A 199 7.07 -22.78 -3.68
CA MET A 199 8.05 -21.92 -2.96
C MET A 199 9.00 -21.19 -3.92
N GLU A 200 9.22 -21.69 -5.13
CA GLU A 200 10.08 -21.11 -6.15
C GLU A 200 9.46 -19.83 -6.75
N ASP A 201 8.14 -19.78 -6.92
CA ASP A 201 7.42 -18.57 -7.34
C ASP A 201 7.52 -17.44 -6.30
N HIS A 202 7.82 -17.78 -5.06
CA HIS A 202 8.03 -16.84 -3.97
C HIS A 202 9.46 -16.26 -3.92
N VAL A 203 10.43 -16.86 -4.60
CA VAL A 203 11.85 -16.44 -4.58
C VAL A 203 12.12 -15.27 -5.52
N VAL A 204 11.29 -15.04 -6.52
CA VAL A 204 11.45 -13.96 -7.52
C VAL A 204 10.98 -12.60 -6.98
N ARG A 205 10.56 -12.53 -5.73
CA ARG A 205 10.01 -11.30 -5.16
C ARG A 205 11.07 -10.24 -4.97
N GLN A 206 10.81 -9.14 -5.62
CA GLN A 206 11.65 -7.97 -5.69
C GLN A 206 11.62 -7.17 -4.38
N ALA A 207 12.46 -6.14 -4.37
CA ALA A 207 12.67 -5.20 -3.28
C ALA A 207 11.43 -4.97 -2.41
N VAL A 208 11.39 -5.57 -1.23
CA VAL A 208 10.39 -5.27 -0.22
C VAL A 208 10.70 -3.94 0.44
N ASN A 209 9.70 -3.14 0.71
CA ASN A 209 9.88 -1.95 1.50
C ASN A 209 10.09 -2.33 2.97
N VAL A 210 11.35 -2.41 3.38
CA VAL A 210 11.76 -2.91 4.72
C VAL A 210 11.07 -2.19 5.90
N ARG A 211 10.55 -0.99 5.68
CA ARG A 211 9.86 -0.21 6.71
C ARG A 211 8.48 -0.76 7.07
N TYR A 212 7.81 -1.40 6.08
CA TYR A 212 6.43 -1.88 6.23
C TYR A 212 6.32 -3.39 6.10
N SER A 213 7.37 -4.06 5.57
CA SER A 213 7.35 -5.50 5.31
C SER A 213 7.37 -6.34 6.58
N ALA A 214 6.61 -7.40 6.55
CA ALA A 214 6.57 -8.42 7.60
C ALA A 214 7.88 -9.23 7.65
N PRO A 215 8.23 -9.83 8.81
CA PRO A 215 9.44 -10.65 8.97
C PRO A 215 9.55 -11.78 7.93
N GLU A 216 8.45 -12.44 7.62
CA GLU A 216 8.41 -13.55 6.65
C GLU A 216 8.66 -13.12 5.21
N GLN A 217 8.54 -11.83 4.90
CA GLN A 217 8.93 -11.30 3.59
C GLN A 217 10.44 -11.06 3.49
N GLN A 218 11.10 -10.83 4.62
CA GLN A 218 12.52 -10.49 4.69
C GLN A 218 13.40 -11.69 5.01
N ILE A 219 12.82 -12.76 5.58
CA ILE A 219 13.54 -13.97 6.01
C ILE A 219 13.24 -15.11 5.04
N SER A 220 14.28 -15.66 4.41
CA SER A 220 14.13 -16.78 3.47
C SER A 220 13.54 -18.03 4.14
N GLY A 221 12.72 -18.78 3.39
CA GLY A 221 12.14 -20.03 3.84
C GLY A 221 10.92 -19.91 4.74
N ARG A 222 10.39 -18.71 4.95
CA ARG A 222 9.12 -18.50 5.67
C ARG A 222 7.94 -18.44 4.70
N THR A 223 6.82 -18.98 5.14
CA THR A 223 5.57 -18.99 4.37
C THR A 223 4.85 -17.65 4.51
N LEU A 224 4.40 -17.12 3.39
CA LEU A 224 3.53 -15.95 3.35
C LEU A 224 2.07 -16.38 3.52
N THR A 225 1.29 -15.55 4.20
CA THR A 225 -0.11 -15.78 4.52
C THR A 225 -0.89 -14.46 4.45
N PRO A 226 -2.23 -14.47 4.53
CA PRO A 226 -3.00 -13.24 4.69
C PRO A 226 -2.50 -12.32 5.82
N ALA A 227 -2.01 -12.91 6.92
CA ALA A 227 -1.44 -12.14 8.05
C ALA A 227 -0.18 -11.33 7.67
N THR A 228 0.45 -11.63 6.54
CA THR A 228 1.55 -10.84 5.97
C THR A 228 1.07 -9.46 5.51
N ASP A 229 0.00 -9.40 4.70
CA ASP A 229 -0.60 -8.14 4.27
C ASP A 229 -1.17 -7.34 5.45
N LEU A 230 -1.74 -8.03 6.45
CA LEU A 230 -2.29 -7.38 7.64
C LEU A 230 -1.19 -6.72 8.48
N TYR A 231 0.01 -7.32 8.55
CA TYR A 231 1.17 -6.66 9.15
C TYR A 231 1.55 -5.39 8.38
N CYS A 232 1.68 -5.49 7.05
CA CYS A 232 2.05 -4.36 6.19
C CYS A 232 1.03 -3.21 6.31
N LEU A 233 -0.27 -3.55 6.35
CA LEU A 233 -1.33 -2.57 6.55
C LEU A 233 -1.24 -1.92 7.94
N CYS A 234 -1.04 -2.71 9.00
CA CYS A 234 -0.87 -2.15 10.34
C CYS A 234 0.38 -1.25 10.43
N ALA A 235 1.48 -1.60 9.75
CA ALA A 235 2.66 -0.74 9.66
C ALA A 235 2.39 0.58 8.91
N THR A 236 1.61 0.50 7.82
CA THR A 236 1.15 1.66 7.06
C THR A 236 0.31 2.61 7.92
N ILE A 237 -0.67 2.07 8.65
CA ILE A 237 -1.56 2.87 9.50
C ILE A 237 -0.83 3.39 10.74
N TYR A 238 0.12 2.61 11.28
CA TYR A 238 0.99 3.10 12.36
C TYR A 238 1.75 4.36 11.94
N ASP A 239 2.43 4.31 10.77
CA ASP A 239 3.13 5.48 10.22
C ASP A 239 2.19 6.66 9.99
N ALA A 240 1.03 6.41 9.37
CA ALA A 240 0.04 7.45 9.08
C ALA A 240 -0.48 8.17 10.35
N VAL A 241 -0.59 7.45 11.47
CA VAL A 241 -1.09 8.00 12.74
C VAL A 241 0.04 8.59 13.58
N CYS A 242 1.19 7.89 13.69
CA CYS A 242 2.30 8.29 14.54
C CYS A 242 3.20 9.34 13.87
N GLY A 243 3.26 9.37 12.53
CA GLY A 243 4.13 10.26 11.75
C GLY A 243 5.52 9.69 11.49
N GLU A 244 5.73 8.45 11.89
CA GLU A 244 6.94 7.67 11.63
C GLU A 244 6.59 6.18 11.55
N PRO A 245 7.26 5.38 10.71
CA PRO A 245 7.00 3.97 10.61
C PRO A 245 7.39 3.25 11.91
N PRO A 246 6.81 2.06 12.18
CA PRO A 246 7.24 1.25 13.31
C PRO A 246 8.72 0.84 13.12
N ARG A 247 9.41 0.54 14.19
CA ARG A 247 10.74 -0.07 14.14
C ARG A 247 10.72 -1.26 13.19
N GLN A 248 11.72 -1.36 12.33
CA GLN A 248 11.82 -2.44 11.35
C GLN A 248 11.79 -3.81 12.04
N CYS A 249 11.13 -4.77 11.40
CA CYS A 249 10.96 -6.10 12.00
C CYS A 249 12.29 -6.78 12.33
N VAL A 250 13.34 -6.54 11.54
CA VAL A 250 14.69 -7.09 11.80
C VAL A 250 15.30 -6.51 13.09
N GLU A 251 15.15 -5.21 13.33
CA GLU A 251 15.60 -4.57 14.57
C GLU A 251 14.84 -5.13 15.78
N ARG A 252 13.53 -5.31 15.62
CA ARG A 252 12.67 -5.88 16.65
C ARG A 252 13.01 -7.35 16.96
N LEU A 253 13.36 -8.14 15.95
CA LEU A 253 13.88 -9.51 16.15
C LEU A 253 15.21 -9.56 16.91
N ARG A 254 15.97 -8.46 16.88
CA ARG A 254 17.21 -8.28 17.66
C ARG A 254 16.98 -7.76 19.08
N GLY A 255 15.73 -7.54 19.47
CA GLY A 255 15.34 -7.15 20.82
C GLY A 255 14.89 -5.70 20.99
N GLU A 256 14.88 -4.89 19.92
CA GLU A 256 14.31 -3.55 19.96
C GLU A 256 12.77 -3.64 20.10
N PRO A 257 12.15 -3.02 21.12
CA PRO A 257 10.72 -3.13 21.31
C PRO A 257 9.92 -2.33 20.29
N LEU A 258 8.69 -2.77 19.99
CA LEU A 258 7.71 -1.92 19.34
C LEU A 258 7.26 -0.84 20.32
N VAL A 259 7.34 0.42 19.91
CA VAL A 259 6.73 1.52 20.66
C VAL A 259 5.22 1.52 20.38
N PRO A 260 4.33 1.39 21.37
CA PRO A 260 2.89 1.43 21.14
C PRO A 260 2.44 2.77 20.55
N PRO A 261 1.49 2.79 19.60
CA PRO A 261 0.98 4.05 19.00
C PRO A 261 0.50 5.09 20.03
N ALA A 262 -0.07 4.64 21.16
CA ALA A 262 -0.53 5.53 22.23
C ALA A 262 0.60 6.35 22.89
N VAL A 263 1.86 5.95 22.73
CA VAL A 263 3.03 6.73 23.21
C VAL A 263 3.28 7.94 22.32
N HIS A 264 3.05 7.80 21.00
CA HIS A 264 3.22 8.89 20.02
C HIS A 264 2.01 9.82 19.98
N VAL A 265 0.80 9.30 20.24
CA VAL A 265 -0.47 10.02 20.10
C VAL A 265 -1.31 9.80 21.35
N SER A 266 -1.24 10.74 22.29
CA SER A 266 -1.87 10.62 23.62
C SER A 266 -3.41 10.58 23.62
N ASP A 267 -4.05 11.08 22.56
CA ASP A 267 -5.52 11.08 22.39
C ASP A 267 -6.00 9.96 21.44
N LEU A 268 -5.13 9.01 21.12
CA LEU A 268 -5.49 7.85 20.31
C LEU A 268 -6.39 6.91 21.11
N PRO A 269 -7.55 6.47 20.58
CA PRO A 269 -8.37 5.48 21.25
C PRO A 269 -7.59 4.17 21.50
N ALA A 270 -7.78 3.59 22.68
CA ALA A 270 -7.03 2.38 23.09
C ALA A 270 -7.18 1.24 22.08
N PHE A 271 -8.39 1.02 21.55
CA PHE A 271 -8.63 -0.04 20.56
C PHE A 271 -7.77 0.11 19.30
N VAL A 272 -7.44 1.35 18.87
CA VAL A 272 -6.56 1.59 17.71
C VAL A 272 -5.14 1.17 18.04
N SER A 273 -4.62 1.60 19.21
CA SER A 273 -3.29 1.22 19.66
C SER A 273 -3.15 -0.30 19.81
N ASP A 274 -4.14 -0.96 20.42
CA ASP A 274 -4.14 -2.41 20.64
C ASP A 274 -4.21 -3.18 19.31
N MET A 275 -5.10 -2.75 18.40
CA MET A 275 -5.26 -3.34 17.08
C MET A 275 -3.96 -3.27 16.26
N LEU A 276 -3.33 -2.10 16.22
CA LEU A 276 -2.05 -1.92 15.50
C LEU A 276 -0.91 -2.69 16.14
N THR A 277 -0.84 -2.71 17.48
CA THR A 277 0.19 -3.46 18.21
C THR A 277 0.07 -4.96 17.95
N ARG A 278 -1.16 -5.52 17.98
CA ARG A 278 -1.41 -6.93 17.67
C ARG A 278 -1.07 -7.25 16.20
N GLY A 279 -1.49 -6.40 15.25
CA GLY A 279 -1.19 -6.58 13.82
C GLY A 279 0.30 -6.54 13.50
N LEU A 280 1.09 -5.85 14.31
CA LEU A 280 2.54 -5.75 14.21
C LEU A 280 3.29 -6.82 15.00
N ALA A 281 2.64 -7.88 15.51
CA ALA A 281 3.34 -9.00 16.15
C ALA A 281 4.36 -9.64 15.20
N LEU A 282 5.53 -10.03 15.71
CA LEU A 282 6.61 -10.61 14.89
C LEU A 282 6.26 -12.02 14.41
N ASP A 283 5.59 -12.81 15.26
CA ASP A 283 5.08 -14.12 14.89
C ASP A 283 3.74 -13.94 14.14
N PRO A 284 3.59 -14.46 12.89
CA PRO A 284 2.35 -14.34 12.13
C PRO A 284 1.14 -14.93 12.88
N ARG A 285 1.35 -15.94 13.73
CA ARG A 285 0.28 -16.62 14.50
C ARG A 285 -0.34 -15.75 15.58
N ASP A 286 0.38 -14.74 16.06
CA ASP A 286 -0.08 -13.79 17.08
C ASP A 286 -0.87 -12.61 16.48
N ARG A 287 -0.88 -12.48 15.16
CA ARG A 287 -1.59 -11.43 14.42
C ARG A 287 -3.06 -11.79 14.21
N PRO A 288 -3.90 -10.84 13.77
CA PRO A 288 -5.17 -11.16 13.12
C PRO A 288 -4.92 -12.07 11.92
N GLN A 289 -5.77 -13.10 11.74
CA GLN A 289 -5.58 -14.11 10.70
C GLN A 289 -6.38 -13.80 9.44
N SER A 290 -7.35 -12.90 9.53
CA SER A 290 -8.17 -12.46 8.39
C SER A 290 -8.45 -10.96 8.44
N ALA A 291 -8.78 -10.38 7.28
CA ALA A 291 -9.26 -9.01 7.21
C ALA A 291 -10.54 -8.79 8.02
N ASP A 292 -11.41 -9.81 8.10
CA ASP A 292 -12.67 -9.75 8.86
C ASP A 292 -12.44 -9.54 10.36
N GLU A 293 -11.37 -10.08 10.94
CA GLU A 293 -11.06 -9.83 12.36
C GLU A 293 -10.81 -8.33 12.63
N LEU A 294 -10.10 -7.66 11.75
CA LEU A 294 -9.81 -6.23 11.89
C LEU A 294 -11.02 -5.37 11.52
N LEU A 295 -11.77 -5.75 10.47
CA LEU A 295 -13.03 -5.09 10.09
C LEU A 295 -14.03 -5.13 11.24
N ALA A 296 -14.18 -6.28 11.91
CA ALA A 296 -15.09 -6.43 13.07
C ALA A 296 -14.71 -5.50 14.24
N VAL A 297 -13.41 -5.26 14.46
CA VAL A 297 -12.96 -4.30 15.49
C VAL A 297 -13.33 -2.87 15.07
N ILE A 298 -13.06 -2.47 13.83
CA ILE A 298 -13.36 -1.13 13.33
C ILE A 298 -14.87 -0.87 13.34
N ASP A 299 -15.67 -1.80 12.82
CA ASP A 299 -17.13 -1.65 12.69
C ASP A 299 -17.84 -1.60 14.05
N ARG A 300 -17.28 -2.27 15.07
CA ARG A 300 -17.78 -2.19 16.45
C ARG A 300 -17.52 -0.84 17.10
N GLU A 301 -16.43 -0.16 16.74
CA GLU A 301 -15.97 1.03 17.44
C GLU A 301 -16.26 2.33 16.68
N VAL A 302 -16.42 2.28 15.33
CA VAL A 302 -16.47 3.48 14.48
C VAL A 302 -17.57 3.37 13.43
N VAL A 303 -18.34 4.44 13.26
CA VAL A 303 -19.23 4.65 12.10
C VAL A 303 -18.64 5.75 11.22
N PHE A 304 -18.44 5.42 9.95
CA PHE A 304 -18.02 6.38 8.94
C PHE A 304 -19.21 6.93 8.16
N SER A 305 -19.08 8.17 7.72
CA SER A 305 -20.01 8.80 6.79
C SER A 305 -19.21 9.53 5.71
N VAL A 306 -19.54 9.26 4.46
CA VAL A 306 -18.97 9.93 3.29
C VAL A 306 -20.06 10.77 2.67
N SER A 307 -19.77 12.04 2.42
CA SER A 307 -20.73 12.98 1.84
C SER A 307 -20.06 13.80 0.73
N PRO A 308 -20.70 13.97 -0.43
CA PRO A 308 -20.17 14.82 -1.48
C PRO A 308 -20.06 16.28 -0.99
N VAL A 309 -18.99 16.95 -1.39
CA VAL A 309 -18.82 18.38 -1.16
C VAL A 309 -19.39 19.13 -2.38
N PRO A 310 -20.48 19.90 -2.21
CA PRO A 310 -21.16 20.52 -3.34
C PRO A 310 -20.23 21.35 -4.24
N GLY A 311 -20.29 21.15 -5.54
CA GLY A 311 -19.57 21.94 -6.55
C GLY A 311 -18.08 21.66 -6.68
N THR A 312 -17.52 20.65 -6.02
CA THR A 312 -16.06 20.40 -6.01
C THR A 312 -15.65 19.06 -6.62
N GLY A 313 -16.57 18.12 -6.80
CA GLY A 313 -16.24 16.73 -7.15
C GLY A 313 -15.55 15.94 -6.03
N ASN A 314 -15.34 16.57 -4.87
CA ASN A 314 -14.68 15.95 -3.72
C ASN A 314 -15.70 15.33 -2.76
N ALA A 315 -15.24 14.39 -1.93
CA ALA A 315 -15.99 13.90 -0.79
C ALA A 315 -15.43 14.42 0.54
N SER A 316 -16.27 14.38 1.56
CA SER A 316 -15.90 14.63 2.95
C SER A 316 -16.10 13.35 3.74
N VAL A 317 -15.07 12.91 4.43
CA VAL A 317 -15.12 11.76 5.33
C VAL A 317 -15.24 12.25 6.76
N SER A 318 -16.25 11.76 7.47
CA SER A 318 -16.40 11.95 8.90
C SER A 318 -16.51 10.60 9.61
N ALA A 319 -16.14 10.55 10.87
CA ALA A 319 -16.21 9.36 11.70
C ALA A 319 -16.79 9.68 13.07
N ARG A 320 -17.53 8.74 13.65
CA ARG A 320 -18.06 8.82 14.99
C ARG A 320 -17.73 7.53 15.75
N LEU A 321 -17.14 7.66 16.94
CA LEU A 321 -16.93 6.55 17.85
C LEU A 321 -18.27 6.11 18.46
N ILE A 322 -18.53 4.80 18.47
CA ILE A 322 -19.79 4.22 18.96
C ILE A 322 -19.83 4.24 20.50
N ASN A 323 -18.68 3.92 21.13
CA ASN A 323 -18.57 3.69 22.57
C ASN A 323 -17.94 4.87 23.34
N GLU A 324 -18.16 6.12 22.92
CA GLU A 324 -17.83 7.24 23.80
C GLU A 324 -18.68 7.13 25.09
N LYS A 325 -18.06 6.66 26.19
CA LYS A 325 -18.67 6.71 27.52
C LYS A 325 -19.05 8.16 27.78
N ARG A 326 -20.35 8.46 27.88
CA ARG A 326 -20.84 9.72 28.44
C ARG A 326 -20.24 9.85 29.84
N SER A 327 -19.39 10.85 30.04
CA SER A 327 -18.88 11.18 31.37
C SER A 327 -20.10 11.41 32.29
N PRO A 328 -20.14 10.81 33.48
CA PRO A 328 -21.24 11.03 34.40
C PRO A 328 -21.34 12.47 34.93
N PHE A 329 -20.35 13.29 34.68
CA PHE A 329 -20.39 14.73 34.98
C PHE A 329 -20.69 15.50 33.69
N GLY A 330 -21.93 16.00 33.61
CA GLY A 330 -22.54 16.67 32.46
C GLY A 330 -21.92 17.98 31.97
N PHE A 331 -20.63 18.02 31.86
CA PHE A 331 -19.97 19.04 31.00
C PHE A 331 -19.94 18.48 29.59
N LEU A 332 -20.74 19.05 28.74
CA LEU A 332 -20.74 18.90 27.29
C LEU A 332 -19.36 19.28 26.70
N THR A 333 -18.38 18.42 26.88
CA THR A 333 -17.31 18.31 25.91
C THR A 333 -17.81 17.37 24.83
N SER A 334 -18.74 17.84 24.00
CA SER A 334 -18.84 17.32 22.65
C SER A 334 -17.49 17.63 22.00
N ARG A 335 -16.50 16.73 22.21
CA ARG A 335 -15.40 16.59 21.26
C ARG A 335 -16.05 16.19 19.95
N ARG A 336 -16.57 17.18 19.22
CA ARG A 336 -16.78 17.05 17.79
C ARG A 336 -15.42 16.57 17.28
N LEU A 337 -15.37 15.30 16.94
CA LEU A 337 -14.27 14.76 16.14
C LEU A 337 -14.03 15.82 15.08
N ARG A 338 -12.80 16.29 15.01
CA ARG A 338 -12.37 17.45 14.22
C ARG A 338 -13.12 17.52 12.90
N ARG A 339 -13.36 18.75 12.40
CA ARG A 339 -14.10 19.06 11.17
C ARG A 339 -13.89 17.98 10.11
N PRO A 340 -14.92 17.57 9.37
CA PRO A 340 -14.80 16.55 8.33
C PRO A 340 -13.61 16.87 7.41
N THR A 341 -12.80 15.87 7.13
CA THR A 341 -11.65 16.02 6.22
C THR A 341 -12.19 16.04 4.81
N VAL A 342 -12.04 17.15 4.11
CA VAL A 342 -12.35 17.25 2.67
C VAL A 342 -11.20 16.59 1.90
N LEU A 343 -11.55 15.67 1.02
CA LEU A 343 -10.61 14.95 0.16
C LEU A 343 -10.35 15.81 -1.08
N GLY A 344 -9.16 16.38 -1.20
CA GLY A 344 -8.86 17.26 -2.34
C GLY A 344 -7.44 17.82 -2.31
#